data_d1224cd7ed2767aa925cb86d6946b527
#
_entry.id   d1224cd7ed2767aa925cb86d6946b527
#
_cell.length_a   1.000
_cell.length_b   1.000
_cell.length_c   1.000
_cell.angle_alpha   90.00
_cell.angle_beta   90.00
_cell.angle_gamma   90.00
#
_symmetry.space_group_name_H-M   'P 1'
#
loop_
_entity.id
_entity.type
_entity.pdbx_description
1 polymer ?
#
loop_
_entity_poly.entity_id
_entity_poly.type
_entity_poly.pdbx_seq_one_letter_code
_entity_poly.pdbx_strand_id
1 'polypeptide(L)'
;MRRRRNASFFFRVNAGWRTIKASVFCLLIVLAVFALFFFCGFWVMMASLRLSFGFQMAILGAGIIMFFILLLLTMPLYFVTFRYVFRPHTHFFRIFPSAYAVGLRHLPRIFCVSAITLLITMVIGSVIMLPSYVLALAVYKSTSGAMMMGDALALPDNINVLVALTGILTGFLGSYLSLSQMYPLYYLYGSIETREEERKRFVRVSAVASAAASDDSRKGKDR
;
A
#
# COMPACT_ATOMS: atom_id res chain seq x y z
N MET A 1 -34.67 -19.65 7.46
CA MET A 1 -33.91 -18.81 6.53
C MET A 1 -33.45 -17.44 7.07
N ARG A 2 -34.24 -16.77 7.90
CA ARG A 2 -33.91 -15.43 8.48
C ARG A 2 -32.63 -15.41 9.34
N ARG A 3 -32.31 -16.44 10.12
CA ARG A 3 -31.14 -16.54 11.01
C ARG A 3 -29.79 -16.57 10.27
N ARG A 4 -29.72 -17.20 9.08
CA ARG A 4 -28.50 -17.24 8.26
C ARG A 4 -28.17 -15.88 7.63
N ARG A 5 -29.17 -15.07 7.31
CA ARG A 5 -29.00 -13.75 6.69
C ARG A 5 -28.43 -12.72 7.68
N ASN A 6 -28.85 -12.80 8.94
CA ASN A 6 -28.32 -11.92 9.99
C ASN A 6 -26.88 -12.28 10.36
N ALA A 7 -26.53 -13.56 10.40
CA ALA A 7 -25.15 -14.00 10.65
C ALA A 7 -24.16 -13.49 9.58
N SER A 8 -24.58 -13.47 8.30
CA SER A 8 -23.77 -12.94 7.20
C SER A 8 -23.58 -11.42 7.25
N PHE A 9 -24.60 -10.68 7.73
CA PHE A 9 -24.53 -9.23 7.91
C PHE A 9 -23.58 -8.85 9.05
N PHE A 10 -23.71 -9.47 10.22
CA PHE A 10 -22.80 -9.27 11.36
C PHE A 10 -21.35 -9.66 11.02
N PHE A 11 -21.14 -10.69 10.22
CA PHE A 11 -19.82 -11.09 9.76
C PHE A 11 -19.19 -10.00 8.87
N ARG A 12 -19.96 -9.41 7.95
CA ARG A 12 -19.49 -8.32 7.06
C ARG A 12 -19.18 -7.05 7.84
N VAL A 13 -20.02 -6.65 8.79
CA VAL A 13 -19.78 -5.46 9.62
C VAL A 13 -18.53 -5.65 10.49
N ASN A 14 -18.37 -6.83 11.09
CA ASN A 14 -17.20 -7.13 11.90
C ASN A 14 -15.90 -7.20 11.07
N ALA A 15 -15.97 -7.73 9.84
CA ALA A 15 -14.85 -7.71 8.90
C ALA A 15 -14.47 -6.28 8.51
N GLY A 16 -15.45 -5.41 8.23
CA GLY A 16 -15.22 -3.99 7.93
C GLY A 16 -14.54 -3.26 9.10
N TRP A 17 -15.02 -3.46 10.33
CA TRP A 17 -14.41 -2.88 11.53
C TRP A 17 -12.97 -3.33 11.76
N ARG A 18 -12.67 -4.59 11.48
CA ARG A 18 -11.29 -5.13 11.54
C ARG A 18 -10.39 -4.53 10.48
N THR A 19 -10.91 -4.34 9.26
CA THR A 19 -10.16 -3.67 8.18
C THR A 19 -9.78 -2.26 8.58
N ILE A 20 -10.73 -1.49 9.13
CA ILE A 20 -10.46 -0.12 9.62
C ILE A 20 -9.39 -0.14 10.72
N LYS A 21 -9.52 -1.01 11.72
CA LYS A 21 -8.51 -1.14 12.79
C LYS A 21 -7.13 -1.49 12.26
N ALA A 22 -7.04 -2.46 11.35
CA ALA A 22 -5.77 -2.88 10.75
C ALA A 22 -5.15 -1.74 9.93
N SER A 23 -5.96 -1.05 9.12
CA SER A 23 -5.52 0.07 8.30
C SER A 23 -5.00 1.23 9.14
N VAL A 24 -5.75 1.63 10.19
CA VAL A 24 -5.33 2.68 11.12
C VAL A 24 -4.03 2.30 11.83
N PHE A 25 -3.90 1.04 12.27
CA PHE A 25 -2.70 0.60 12.96
C PHE A 25 -1.47 0.55 12.05
N CYS A 26 -1.62 0.06 10.81
CA CYS A 26 -0.55 0.11 9.81
C CYS A 26 -0.19 1.55 9.45
N LEU A 27 -1.18 2.43 9.30
CA LEU A 27 -0.96 3.85 9.05
C LEU A 27 -0.16 4.50 10.17
N LEU A 28 -0.50 4.23 11.44
CA LEU A 28 0.23 4.76 12.59
C LEU A 28 1.68 4.28 12.63
N ILE A 29 1.92 2.99 12.31
CA ILE A 29 3.30 2.46 12.22
C ILE A 29 4.07 3.18 11.12
N VAL A 30 3.51 3.32 9.92
CA VAL A 30 4.14 4.01 8.80
C VAL A 30 4.44 5.46 9.19
N LEU A 31 3.45 6.17 9.76
CA LEU A 31 3.61 7.56 10.16
C LEU A 31 4.67 7.73 11.25
N ALA A 32 4.73 6.82 12.24
CA ALA A 32 5.75 6.85 13.28
C ALA A 32 7.15 6.62 12.71
N VAL A 33 7.31 5.66 11.78
CA VAL A 33 8.59 5.35 11.14
C VAL A 33 9.06 6.53 10.27
N PHE A 34 8.16 7.13 9.48
CA PHE A 34 8.49 8.30 8.67
C PHE A 34 8.78 9.53 9.53
N ALA A 35 8.01 9.77 10.60
CA ALA A 35 8.26 10.86 11.52
C ALA A 35 9.65 10.73 12.18
N LEU A 36 10.01 9.53 12.61
CA LEU A 36 11.35 9.26 13.14
C LEU A 36 12.43 9.50 12.09
N PHE A 37 12.23 9.06 10.85
CA PHE A 37 13.16 9.26 9.75
C PHE A 37 13.37 10.76 9.46
N PHE A 38 12.29 11.53 9.34
CA PHE A 38 12.39 12.97 9.11
C PHE A 38 13.01 13.72 10.31
N PHE A 39 12.69 13.32 11.53
CA PHE A 39 13.28 13.88 12.73
C PHE A 39 14.79 13.65 12.78
N CYS A 40 15.24 12.39 12.58
CA CYS A 40 16.66 12.07 12.52
C CYS A 40 17.36 12.79 11.35
N GLY A 41 16.72 12.81 10.17
CA GLY A 41 17.25 13.48 8.98
C GLY A 41 17.43 14.99 9.20
N PHE A 42 16.48 15.64 9.87
CA PHE A 42 16.57 17.05 10.25
C PHE A 42 17.78 17.32 11.15
N TRP A 43 18.00 16.49 12.18
CA TRP A 43 19.15 16.64 13.07
C TRP A 43 20.48 16.41 12.36
N VAL A 44 20.57 15.40 11.50
CA VAL A 44 21.75 15.12 10.69
C VAL A 44 22.04 16.29 9.72
N MET A 45 21.00 16.85 9.10
CA MET A 45 21.11 17.99 8.20
C MET A 45 21.61 19.24 8.95
N MET A 46 21.07 19.53 10.14
CA MET A 46 21.54 20.64 10.97
C MET A 46 23.00 20.48 11.40
N ALA A 47 23.40 19.26 11.76
CA ALA A 47 24.80 18.97 12.10
C ALA A 47 25.73 19.14 10.88
N SER A 48 25.26 18.83 9.68
CA SER A 48 26.05 18.92 8.44
C SER A 48 26.29 20.32 7.94
N LEU A 49 25.56 21.34 8.42
CA LEU A 49 25.75 22.75 8.01
C LEU A 49 27.16 23.29 8.28
N ARG A 50 27.91 22.66 9.18
CA ARG A 50 29.32 23.00 9.50
C ARG A 50 30.35 22.27 8.63
N LEU A 51 29.90 21.38 7.73
CA LEU A 51 30.74 20.53 6.90
C LEU A 51 30.89 21.11 5.48
N SER A 52 31.89 20.62 4.73
CA SER A 52 32.05 21.00 3.33
C SER A 52 30.87 20.68 2.46
N PHE A 53 30.63 21.47 1.42
CA PHE A 53 29.51 21.31 0.49
C PHE A 53 29.42 19.89 -0.11
N GLY A 54 30.55 19.26 -0.45
CA GLY A 54 30.56 17.90 -0.97
C GLY A 54 30.02 16.87 0.02
N PHE A 55 30.28 17.05 1.32
CA PHE A 55 29.77 16.17 2.36
C PHE A 55 28.26 16.35 2.59
N GLN A 56 27.75 17.57 2.47
CA GLN A 56 26.32 17.86 2.53
C GLN A 56 25.56 17.14 1.40
N MET A 57 26.09 17.16 0.17
CA MET A 57 25.50 16.45 -0.97
C MET A 57 25.52 14.95 -0.79
N ALA A 58 26.58 14.39 -0.20
CA ALA A 58 26.65 12.96 0.11
C ALA A 58 25.59 12.53 1.14
N ILE A 59 25.40 13.33 2.20
CA ILE A 59 24.34 13.08 3.21
C ILE A 59 22.97 13.15 2.58
N LEU A 60 22.70 14.13 1.73
CA LEU A 60 21.41 14.28 1.06
C LEU A 60 21.14 13.09 0.12
N GLY A 61 22.14 12.65 -0.65
CA GLY A 61 22.04 11.46 -1.48
C GLY A 61 21.78 10.18 -0.68
N ALA A 62 22.50 10.00 0.44
CA ALA A 62 22.25 8.87 1.35
C ALA A 62 20.84 8.91 1.96
N GLY A 63 20.35 10.10 2.31
CA GLY A 63 19.00 10.31 2.81
C GLY A 63 17.92 9.90 1.80
N ILE A 64 18.10 10.26 0.52
CA ILE A 64 17.19 9.87 -0.56
C ILE A 64 17.17 8.34 -0.72
N ILE A 65 18.34 7.70 -0.76
CA ILE A 65 18.43 6.23 -0.87
C ILE A 65 17.73 5.56 0.32
N MET A 66 17.97 6.04 1.52
CA MET A 66 17.36 5.53 2.75
C MET A 66 15.83 5.70 2.74
N PHE A 67 15.33 6.82 2.22
CA PHE A 67 13.92 7.08 2.01
C PHE A 67 13.27 6.04 1.08
N PHE A 68 13.90 5.72 -0.04
CA PHE A 68 13.42 4.69 -0.97
C PHE A 68 13.42 3.29 -0.34
N ILE A 69 14.46 2.95 0.42
CA ILE A 69 14.52 1.67 1.15
C ILE A 69 13.37 1.61 2.17
N LEU A 70 13.11 2.69 2.90
CA LEU A 70 12.03 2.76 3.87
C LEU A 70 10.66 2.60 3.19
N LEU A 71 10.46 3.26 2.06
CA LEU A 71 9.24 3.15 1.28
C LEU A 71 9.02 1.70 0.79
N LEU A 72 10.09 1.04 0.33
CA LEU A 72 10.03 -0.37 -0.07
C LEU A 72 9.66 -1.27 1.13
N LEU A 73 10.17 -0.96 2.32
CA LEU A 73 9.91 -1.71 3.55
C LEU A 73 8.47 -1.55 4.06
N THR A 74 7.73 -0.53 3.61
CA THR A 74 6.30 -0.38 3.92
C THR A 74 5.40 -1.29 3.08
N MET A 75 5.87 -1.78 1.92
CA MET A 75 5.08 -2.65 1.03
C MET A 75 4.57 -3.95 1.69
N PRO A 76 5.35 -4.67 2.51
CA PRO A 76 4.87 -5.87 3.20
C PRO A 76 3.70 -5.63 4.18
N LEU A 77 3.47 -4.38 4.61
CA LEU A 77 2.36 -4.05 5.51
C LEU A 77 0.99 -4.32 4.87
N TYR A 78 0.86 -4.18 3.54
CA TYR A 78 -0.36 -4.58 2.83
C TYR A 78 -0.66 -6.07 3.04
N PHE A 79 0.36 -6.92 2.96
CA PHE A 79 0.21 -8.35 3.20
C PHE A 79 -0.23 -8.66 4.63
N VAL A 80 0.31 -7.95 5.61
CA VAL A 80 -0.10 -8.07 7.02
C VAL A 80 -1.57 -7.70 7.20
N THR A 81 -2.01 -6.60 6.57
CA THR A 81 -3.40 -6.12 6.64
C THR A 81 -4.36 -7.17 6.07
N PHE A 82 -4.10 -7.70 4.87
CA PHE A 82 -4.92 -8.73 4.27
C PHE A 82 -4.98 -9.99 5.15
N ARG A 83 -3.85 -10.46 5.64
CA ARG A 83 -3.79 -11.67 6.48
C ARG A 83 -4.56 -11.51 7.79
N TYR A 84 -4.52 -10.33 8.41
CA TYR A 84 -5.30 -10.05 9.61
C TYR A 84 -6.80 -10.02 9.35
N VAL A 85 -7.23 -9.46 8.23
CA VAL A 85 -8.65 -9.38 7.85
C VAL A 85 -9.22 -10.78 7.59
N PHE A 86 -8.46 -11.65 6.91
CA PHE A 86 -8.91 -12.99 6.54
C PHE A 86 -8.84 -14.02 7.67
N ARG A 87 -8.09 -13.76 8.76
CA ARG A 87 -8.01 -14.66 9.93
C ARG A 87 -8.74 -14.10 11.14
N PRO A 88 -10.07 -14.37 11.32
CA PRO A 88 -10.92 -13.68 12.29
C PRO A 88 -10.57 -13.90 13.76
N HIS A 89 -9.89 -15.00 14.13
CA HIS A 89 -9.67 -15.38 15.53
C HIS A 89 -8.28 -15.06 16.06
N THR A 90 -7.53 -14.18 15.42
CA THR A 90 -6.14 -13.91 15.81
C THR A 90 -5.92 -12.45 16.16
N HIS A 91 -5.05 -12.20 17.16
CA HIS A 91 -4.63 -10.86 17.54
C HIS A 91 -3.62 -10.30 16.53
N PHE A 92 -3.72 -9.01 16.21
CA PHE A 92 -2.87 -8.33 15.24
C PHE A 92 -1.37 -8.50 15.53
N PHE A 93 -0.94 -8.24 16.76
CA PHE A 93 0.46 -8.34 17.16
C PHE A 93 1.07 -9.75 17.02
N ARG A 94 0.26 -10.80 17.15
CA ARG A 94 0.73 -12.18 17.00
C ARG A 94 0.94 -12.57 15.52
N ILE A 95 0.11 -12.01 14.63
CA ILE A 95 0.22 -12.26 13.19
C ILE A 95 1.31 -11.41 12.55
N PHE A 96 1.51 -10.19 13.06
CA PHE A 96 2.37 -9.18 12.47
C PHE A 96 3.77 -9.70 12.09
N PRO A 97 4.59 -10.26 12.99
CA PRO A 97 5.95 -10.67 12.65
C PRO A 97 5.98 -11.79 11.60
N SER A 98 5.08 -12.78 11.72
CA SER A 98 5.03 -13.88 10.76
C SER A 98 4.51 -13.47 9.39
N ALA A 99 3.53 -12.57 9.32
CA ALA A 99 2.98 -12.08 8.07
C ALA A 99 3.96 -11.13 7.38
N TYR A 100 4.62 -10.27 8.14
CA TYR A 100 5.63 -9.34 7.65
C TYR A 100 6.85 -10.09 7.05
N ALA A 101 7.34 -11.14 7.73
CA ALA A 101 8.43 -11.98 7.23
C ALA A 101 8.07 -12.67 5.89
N VAL A 102 6.83 -13.18 5.76
CA VAL A 102 6.34 -13.75 4.49
C VAL A 102 6.24 -12.68 3.41
N GLY A 103 5.70 -11.49 3.74
CA GLY A 103 5.63 -10.36 2.83
C GLY A 103 7.01 -9.91 2.35
N LEU A 104 8.00 -9.83 3.25
CA LEU A 104 9.37 -9.47 2.93
C LEU A 104 10.03 -10.49 1.99
N ARG A 105 9.78 -11.79 2.20
CA ARG A 105 10.29 -12.86 1.33
C ARG A 105 9.75 -12.78 -0.09
N HIS A 106 8.51 -12.31 -0.27
CA HIS A 106 7.88 -12.14 -1.57
C HIS A 106 7.88 -10.68 -2.06
N LEU A 107 8.70 -9.83 -1.44
CA LEU A 107 8.80 -8.40 -1.72
C LEU A 107 8.98 -8.08 -3.21
N PRO A 108 9.86 -8.74 -4.00
CA PRO A 108 10.01 -8.42 -5.41
C PRO A 108 8.73 -8.66 -6.22
N ARG A 109 7.93 -9.67 -5.87
CA ARG A 109 6.63 -9.90 -6.53
C ARG A 109 5.61 -8.85 -6.15
N ILE A 110 5.54 -8.51 -4.86
CA ILE A 110 4.62 -7.46 -4.35
C ILE A 110 4.97 -6.13 -5.00
N PHE A 111 6.26 -5.80 -5.07
CA PHE A 111 6.76 -4.59 -5.72
C PHE A 111 6.41 -4.55 -7.21
N CYS A 112 6.67 -5.61 -7.96
CA CYS A 112 6.40 -5.66 -9.40
C CYS A 112 4.91 -5.48 -9.70
N VAL A 113 4.02 -6.21 -9.00
CA VAL A 113 2.56 -6.07 -9.19
C VAL A 113 2.09 -4.69 -8.78
N SER A 114 2.57 -4.17 -7.65
CA SER A 114 2.22 -2.83 -7.17
C SER A 114 2.70 -1.73 -8.13
N ALA A 115 3.92 -1.85 -8.67
CA ALA A 115 4.48 -0.91 -9.64
C ALA A 115 3.68 -0.89 -10.95
N ILE A 116 3.35 -2.06 -11.49
CA ILE A 116 2.53 -2.17 -12.71
C ILE A 116 1.14 -1.57 -12.48
N THR A 117 0.51 -1.92 -11.36
CA THR A 117 -0.82 -1.39 -11.01
C THR A 117 -0.79 0.12 -10.85
N LEU A 118 0.23 0.65 -10.18
CA LEU A 118 0.42 2.09 -9.99
C LEU A 118 0.63 2.79 -11.34
N LEU A 119 1.42 2.22 -12.25
CA LEU A 119 1.66 2.77 -13.56
C LEU A 119 0.36 2.85 -14.39
N ILE A 120 -0.42 1.76 -14.41
CA ILE A 120 -1.73 1.72 -15.07
C ILE A 120 -2.66 2.78 -14.47
N THR A 121 -2.69 2.87 -13.14
CA THR A 121 -3.53 3.85 -12.44
C THR A 121 -3.08 5.28 -12.71
N MET A 122 -1.79 5.55 -12.81
CA MET A 122 -1.27 6.86 -13.20
C MET A 122 -1.74 7.28 -14.59
N VAL A 123 -1.67 6.37 -15.56
CA VAL A 123 -2.12 6.66 -16.93
C VAL A 123 -3.62 6.96 -16.96
N ILE A 124 -4.44 6.08 -16.36
CA ILE A 124 -5.89 6.28 -16.32
C ILE A 124 -6.25 7.55 -15.52
N GLY A 125 -5.58 7.75 -14.37
CA GLY A 125 -5.77 8.91 -13.51
C GLY A 125 -5.44 10.23 -14.22
N SER A 126 -4.38 10.24 -15.03
CA SER A 126 -4.02 11.41 -15.83
C SER A 126 -5.12 11.80 -16.81
N VAL A 127 -5.74 10.81 -17.47
CA VAL A 127 -6.88 11.04 -18.39
C VAL A 127 -8.09 11.57 -17.64
N ILE A 128 -8.41 11.01 -16.48
CA ILE A 128 -9.53 11.46 -15.63
C ILE A 128 -9.31 12.89 -15.12
N MET A 129 -8.07 13.27 -14.80
CA MET A 129 -7.71 14.59 -14.29
C MET A 129 -7.67 15.68 -15.38
N LEU A 130 -7.58 15.33 -16.68
CA LEU A 130 -7.46 16.27 -17.80
C LEU A 130 -8.53 17.38 -17.79
N PRO A 131 -9.83 17.09 -17.66
CA PRO A 131 -10.86 18.13 -17.67
C PRO A 131 -10.69 19.14 -16.53
N SER A 132 -10.40 18.64 -15.32
CA SER A 132 -10.15 19.49 -14.14
C SER A 132 -8.91 20.36 -14.32
N TYR A 133 -7.84 19.79 -14.91
CA TYR A 133 -6.61 20.52 -15.19
C TYR A 133 -6.81 21.65 -16.20
N VAL A 134 -7.52 21.38 -17.30
CA VAL A 134 -7.83 22.38 -18.33
C VAL A 134 -8.63 23.54 -17.75
N LEU A 135 -9.68 23.23 -16.95
CA LEU A 135 -10.49 24.26 -16.29
C LEU A 135 -9.68 25.08 -15.28
N ALA A 136 -8.86 24.42 -14.45
CA ALA A 136 -8.00 25.11 -13.50
C ALA A 136 -7.01 26.05 -14.21
N LEU A 137 -6.47 25.61 -15.35
CA LEU A 137 -5.53 26.40 -16.14
C LEU A 137 -6.21 27.60 -16.81
N ALA A 138 -7.46 27.47 -17.27
CA ALA A 138 -8.26 28.56 -17.81
C ALA A 138 -8.55 29.64 -16.75
N VAL A 139 -8.97 29.22 -15.55
CA VAL A 139 -9.20 30.13 -14.41
C VAL A 139 -7.90 30.81 -13.99
N TYR A 140 -6.81 30.07 -13.88
CA TYR A 140 -5.50 30.64 -13.52
C TYR A 140 -5.01 31.68 -14.52
N LYS A 141 -5.09 31.39 -15.83
CA LYS A 141 -4.70 32.34 -16.89
C LYS A 141 -5.55 33.58 -16.88
N SER A 142 -6.88 33.46 -16.70
CA SER A 142 -7.77 34.61 -16.60
C SER A 142 -7.42 35.51 -15.42
N THR A 143 -7.19 34.91 -14.24
CA THR A 143 -6.83 35.66 -13.03
C THR A 143 -5.46 36.34 -13.17
N SER A 144 -4.47 35.64 -13.74
CA SER A 144 -3.13 36.19 -13.96
C SER A 144 -3.13 37.29 -15.04
N GLY A 145 -3.91 37.12 -16.09
CA GLY A 145 -4.08 38.15 -17.15
C GLY A 145 -4.73 39.41 -16.62
N ALA A 146 -5.76 39.29 -15.78
CA ALA A 146 -6.41 40.43 -15.12
C ALA A 146 -5.44 41.20 -14.21
N MET A 147 -4.54 40.47 -13.48
CA MET A 147 -3.56 41.13 -12.62
C MET A 147 -2.43 41.81 -13.38
N MET A 148 -1.99 41.29 -14.54
CA MET A 148 -0.82 41.80 -15.25
C MET A 148 -1.17 42.83 -16.34
N MET A 149 -2.29 42.68 -17.02
CA MET A 149 -2.64 43.48 -18.20
C MET A 149 -3.95 44.26 -18.04
N GLY A 150 -4.67 44.13 -16.95
CA GLY A 150 -5.96 44.79 -16.72
C GLY A 150 -7.09 44.28 -17.59
N ASP A 151 -6.84 43.31 -18.45
CA ASP A 151 -7.81 42.75 -19.39
C ASP A 151 -8.19 41.33 -18.89
N ALA A 152 -9.33 41.26 -18.18
CA ALA A 152 -9.86 39.98 -17.74
C ALA A 152 -10.42 39.24 -18.96
N LEU A 153 -9.81 38.12 -19.34
CA LEU A 153 -10.44 37.18 -20.26
C LEU A 153 -11.86 36.90 -19.72
N ALA A 154 -12.88 37.27 -20.53
CA ALA A 154 -14.29 37.08 -20.17
C ALA A 154 -14.57 35.57 -20.00
N LEU A 155 -14.43 35.09 -18.78
CA LEU A 155 -14.87 33.73 -18.44
C LEU A 155 -16.42 33.75 -18.33
N PRO A 156 -17.09 32.67 -18.73
CA PRO A 156 -18.53 32.55 -18.54
C PRO A 156 -18.88 32.69 -17.05
N ASP A 157 -19.98 33.37 -16.74
CA ASP A 157 -20.46 33.57 -15.35
C ASP A 157 -20.63 32.27 -14.58
N ASN A 158 -20.87 31.16 -15.29
CA ASN A 158 -21.06 29.84 -14.73
C ASN A 158 -19.76 29.00 -14.53
N ILE A 159 -18.59 29.62 -14.73
CA ILE A 159 -17.29 28.86 -14.63
C ILE A 159 -17.12 28.18 -13.29
N ASN A 160 -17.54 28.81 -12.20
CA ASN A 160 -17.42 28.24 -10.85
C ASN A 160 -18.27 26.97 -10.68
N VAL A 161 -19.46 26.94 -11.29
CA VAL A 161 -20.34 25.77 -11.28
C VAL A 161 -19.70 24.64 -12.10
N LEU A 162 -19.12 24.97 -13.25
CA LEU A 162 -18.44 23.98 -14.10
C LEU A 162 -17.21 23.38 -13.41
N VAL A 163 -16.41 24.20 -12.73
CA VAL A 163 -15.26 23.76 -11.94
C VAL A 163 -15.72 22.83 -10.80
N ALA A 164 -16.77 23.21 -10.07
CA ALA A 164 -17.32 22.40 -8.98
C ALA A 164 -17.84 21.04 -9.49
N LEU A 165 -18.62 21.04 -10.56
CA LEU A 165 -19.18 19.82 -11.15
C LEU A 165 -18.07 18.88 -11.65
N THR A 166 -17.07 19.44 -12.36
CA THR A 166 -15.93 18.66 -12.85
C THR A 166 -15.09 18.13 -11.71
N GLY A 167 -14.90 18.91 -10.64
CA GLY A 167 -14.20 18.48 -9.43
C GLY A 167 -14.90 17.30 -8.73
N ILE A 168 -16.22 17.36 -8.59
CA ILE A 168 -17.03 16.27 -8.01
C ILE A 168 -16.92 15.00 -8.87
N LEU A 169 -17.08 15.12 -10.19
CA LEU A 169 -16.98 14.00 -11.11
C LEU A 169 -15.59 13.36 -11.07
N THR A 170 -14.54 14.18 -11.14
CA THR A 170 -13.15 13.73 -11.07
C THR A 170 -12.84 13.06 -9.73
N GLY A 171 -13.33 13.62 -8.62
CA GLY A 171 -13.19 13.04 -7.29
C GLY A 171 -13.88 11.69 -7.16
N PHE A 172 -15.09 11.56 -7.71
CA PHE A 172 -15.82 10.29 -7.74
C PHE A 172 -15.08 9.21 -8.55
N LEU A 173 -14.68 9.54 -9.79
CA LEU A 173 -13.93 8.61 -10.64
C LEU A 173 -12.56 8.26 -10.05
N GLY A 174 -11.87 9.23 -9.45
CA GLY A 174 -10.61 9.01 -8.76
C GLY A 174 -10.74 8.07 -7.54
N SER A 175 -11.82 8.21 -6.78
CA SER A 175 -12.12 7.30 -5.66
C SER A 175 -12.37 5.86 -6.15
N TYR A 176 -13.13 5.70 -7.24
CA TYR A 176 -13.35 4.40 -7.86
C TYR A 176 -12.05 3.76 -8.38
N LEU A 177 -11.20 4.57 -9.01
CA LEU A 177 -9.90 4.14 -9.49
C LEU A 177 -8.99 3.69 -8.34
N SER A 178 -9.00 4.40 -7.22
CA SER A 178 -8.25 4.03 -6.02
C SER A 178 -8.70 2.68 -5.43
N LEU A 179 -10.01 2.40 -5.44
CA LEU A 179 -10.54 1.11 -5.02
C LEU A 179 -10.10 -0.02 -5.95
N SER A 180 -10.00 0.24 -7.26
CA SER A 180 -9.59 -0.76 -8.24
C SER A 180 -8.16 -1.27 -8.01
N GLN A 181 -7.27 -0.48 -7.42
CA GLN A 181 -5.90 -0.89 -7.05
C GLN A 181 -5.86 -2.02 -6.02
N MET A 182 -6.91 -2.18 -5.21
CA MET A 182 -6.96 -3.24 -4.20
C MET A 182 -7.12 -4.64 -4.80
N TYR A 183 -7.71 -4.77 -6.00
CA TYR A 183 -7.95 -6.06 -6.63
C TYR A 183 -6.67 -6.84 -6.98
N PRO A 184 -5.69 -6.28 -7.68
CA PRO A 184 -4.44 -6.98 -7.98
C PRO A 184 -3.69 -7.42 -6.72
N LEU A 185 -3.67 -6.57 -5.69
CA LEU A 185 -3.06 -6.88 -4.40
C LEU A 185 -3.78 -8.03 -3.68
N TYR A 186 -5.10 -8.08 -3.76
CA TYR A 186 -5.91 -9.17 -3.23
C TYR A 186 -5.60 -10.51 -3.90
N TYR A 187 -5.57 -10.53 -5.24
CA TYR A 187 -5.20 -11.73 -5.99
C TYR A 187 -3.77 -12.19 -5.71
N LEU A 188 -2.85 -11.23 -5.59
CA LEU A 188 -1.47 -11.52 -5.24
C LEU A 188 -1.38 -12.16 -3.84
N TYR A 189 -2.11 -11.62 -2.86
CA TYR A 189 -2.19 -12.21 -1.52
C TYR A 189 -2.69 -13.66 -1.58
N GLY A 190 -3.79 -13.93 -2.28
CA GLY A 190 -4.33 -15.28 -2.44
C GLY A 190 -3.32 -16.25 -3.04
N SER A 191 -2.61 -15.84 -4.09
CA SER A 191 -1.60 -16.67 -4.74
C SER A 191 -0.40 -17.00 -3.86
N ILE A 192 0.04 -16.04 -3.02
CA ILE A 192 1.15 -16.24 -2.07
C ILE A 192 0.71 -17.17 -0.94
N GLU A 193 -0.47 -16.97 -0.36
CA GLU A 193 -0.99 -17.78 0.74
C GLU A 193 -1.17 -19.25 0.31
N THR A 194 -1.71 -19.50 -0.88
CA THR A 194 -1.88 -20.84 -1.44
C THR A 194 -0.52 -21.55 -1.59
N ARG A 195 0.48 -20.88 -2.16
CA ARG A 195 1.84 -21.45 -2.30
C ARG A 195 2.51 -21.75 -0.95
N GLU A 196 2.33 -20.89 0.04
CA GLU A 196 2.85 -21.13 1.39
C GLU A 196 2.14 -22.31 2.06
N GLU A 197 0.86 -22.51 1.85
CA GLU A 197 0.13 -23.67 2.35
C GLU A 197 0.55 -24.96 1.66
N GLU A 198 0.72 -24.96 0.36
CA GLU A 198 1.25 -26.11 -0.40
C GLU A 198 2.65 -26.50 0.07
N ARG A 199 3.52 -25.52 0.26
CA ARG A 199 4.86 -25.74 0.79
C ARG A 199 4.84 -26.39 2.18
N LYS A 200 3.97 -25.91 3.07
CA LYS A 200 3.83 -26.49 4.41
C LYS A 200 3.29 -27.92 4.36
N ARG A 201 2.37 -28.22 3.44
CA ARG A 201 1.88 -29.59 3.22
C ARG A 201 3.00 -30.51 2.73
N PHE A 202 3.77 -30.05 1.75
CA PHE A 202 4.90 -30.80 1.22
C PHE A 202 5.94 -31.13 2.29
N VAL A 203 6.33 -30.15 3.11
CA VAL A 203 7.28 -30.36 4.23
C VAL A 203 6.73 -31.36 5.25
N ARG A 204 5.42 -31.33 5.55
CA ARG A 204 4.82 -32.32 6.45
C ARG A 204 4.84 -33.72 5.87
N VAL A 205 4.49 -33.86 4.60
CA VAL A 205 4.47 -35.17 3.92
C VAL A 205 5.88 -35.75 3.85
N SER A 206 6.88 -34.94 3.51
CA SER A 206 8.28 -35.38 3.48
C SER A 206 8.82 -35.77 4.85
N ALA A 207 8.44 -35.05 5.91
CA ALA A 207 8.81 -35.38 7.28
C ALA A 207 8.18 -36.70 7.73
N VAL A 208 6.92 -36.96 7.38
CA VAL A 208 6.26 -38.26 7.71
C VAL A 208 6.89 -39.41 6.93
N ALA A 209 7.22 -39.19 5.64
CA ALA A 209 7.88 -40.20 4.82
C ALA A 209 9.27 -40.54 5.34
N SER A 210 10.06 -39.57 5.77
CA SER A 210 11.38 -39.79 6.36
C SER A 210 11.31 -40.49 7.70
N ALA A 211 10.31 -40.20 8.55
CA ALA A 211 10.08 -40.89 9.81
C ALA A 211 9.70 -42.36 9.59
N ALA A 212 8.82 -42.66 8.62
CA ALA A 212 8.46 -44.03 8.27
C ALA A 212 9.66 -44.85 7.75
N ALA A 213 10.49 -44.26 6.91
CA ALA A 213 11.71 -44.91 6.39
C ALA A 213 12.74 -45.22 7.51
N SER A 214 12.84 -44.34 8.49
CA SER A 214 13.73 -44.56 9.66
C SER A 214 13.23 -45.66 10.58
N ASP A 215 11.92 -45.86 10.71
CA ASP A 215 11.33 -46.91 11.55
C ASP A 215 11.48 -48.31 10.90
N ASP A 216 11.36 -48.39 9.57
CA ASP A 216 11.54 -49.63 8.81
C ASP A 216 13.00 -50.09 8.83
N SER A 217 13.95 -49.14 8.75
CA SER A 217 15.38 -49.44 8.87
C SER A 217 15.80 -49.95 10.28
N ARG A 218 15.09 -49.51 11.32
CA ARG A 218 15.31 -50.04 12.71
C ARG A 218 14.79 -51.43 12.86
N LYS A 219 13.59 -51.74 12.37
CA LYS A 219 12.99 -53.10 12.42
C LYS A 219 13.77 -54.12 11.62
N GLY A 220 14.45 -53.71 10.54
CA GLY A 220 15.32 -54.61 9.75
C GLY A 220 16.63 -54.99 10.44
N LYS A 221 17.08 -54.21 11.42
CA LYS A 221 18.35 -54.45 12.13
C LYS A 221 18.22 -55.36 13.35
N ASP A 222 16.98 -55.56 13.83
CA ASP A 222 16.65 -56.37 14.99
C ASP A 222 16.18 -57.80 14.60
N ARG A 223 16.27 -58.16 13.33
CA ARG A 223 16.07 -59.55 12.79
C ARG A 223 17.39 -60.13 12.33
#